data_8e0e3f9b4e156f8c20f479429be53159
#
_entry.id   8e0e3f9b4e156f8c20f479429be53159
#
_cell.length_a   1.000
_cell.length_b   1.000
_cell.length_c   1.000
_cell.angle_alpha   90.00
_cell.angle_beta   90.00
_cell.angle_gamma   90.00
#
_symmetry.space_group_name_H-M   'P 1'
#
loop_
_entity.id
_entity.type
_entity.pdbx_description
1 polymer ?
#
loop_
_entity_poly.entity_id
_entity_poly.type
_entity_poly.pdbx_seq_one_letter_code
_entity_poly.pdbx_strand_id
1 'polypeptide(L)'
;MNRFIFTTLALLLSVSFSVAQGIEFFHGSYDEALASAEKQGKLVFVDAYAVWCGPCKRMSNQVFPREDVGAFFNENFVALKMDMERGEGKLFGRRFPVSSYPTLLFIDSNGELVQRVIGAQSPENLIMQGQLALRKTDKSETFAKRYREGDRDPKLVLKYVESLNKAGKPSLAVANEFLRDNTDYANTDVQAVIFEGTQQADSRVFDLFIEQRKALEATYGAAVVQDKIEAACERTMKNALTYKSETLMDEATSAMTEHLPAKAKAFKAKADMAKAKNSKDSGLAFKAAKKVVLADGNTPTANHAMAVELSSYFADQPKAMALATKFAGTAAKGDPSFDHLFTYAQLLAATGKGKKAEKQAEQAMQKLGENEDPRRAAMVNELLEQLQG
;
A
#
# COMPACT_ATOMS: atom_id res chain seq x y z
N MET A 1 -49.05 -19.40 -20.74
CA MET A 1 -48.10 -19.85 -19.68
C MET A 1 -46.69 -19.38 -20.10
N ASN A 2 -46.37 -18.12 -19.75
CA ASN A 2 -45.05 -17.51 -20.05
C ASN A 2 -44.21 -17.52 -18.80
N ARG A 3 -43.10 -18.29 -18.81
CA ARG A 3 -42.09 -18.30 -17.78
C ARG A 3 -41.08 -17.19 -18.10
N PHE A 4 -41.15 -16.08 -17.37
CA PHE A 4 -40.10 -15.06 -17.36
C PHE A 4 -38.91 -15.61 -16.57
N ILE A 5 -37.79 -15.82 -17.24
CA ILE A 5 -36.49 -16.13 -16.64
C ILE A 5 -35.83 -14.77 -16.32
N PHE A 6 -35.78 -14.40 -15.05
CA PHE A 6 -34.96 -13.30 -14.57
C PHE A 6 -33.52 -13.77 -14.44
N THR A 7 -32.68 -13.43 -15.40
CA THR A 7 -31.23 -13.52 -15.28
C THR A 7 -30.73 -12.30 -14.52
N THR A 8 -30.51 -12.46 -13.21
CA THR A 8 -29.77 -11.49 -12.41
C THR A 8 -28.29 -11.59 -12.73
N LEU A 9 -27.79 -10.61 -13.50
CA LEU A 9 -26.37 -10.39 -13.73
C LEU A 9 -25.75 -9.79 -12.44
N ALA A 10 -25.15 -10.66 -11.63
CA ALA A 10 -24.37 -10.25 -10.48
C ALA A 10 -23.06 -9.64 -10.98
N LEU A 11 -22.98 -8.31 -10.96
CA LEU A 11 -21.73 -7.56 -11.21
C LEU A 11 -20.84 -7.74 -9.98
N LEU A 12 -19.94 -8.70 -10.02
CA LEU A 12 -18.87 -8.88 -9.04
C LEU A 12 -17.87 -7.74 -9.22
N LEU A 13 -18.03 -6.67 -8.46
CA LEU A 13 -16.97 -5.69 -8.21
C LEU A 13 -15.91 -6.41 -7.35
N SER A 14 -14.91 -6.95 -8.01
CA SER A 14 -13.67 -7.40 -7.40
C SER A 14 -12.88 -6.16 -6.93
N VAL A 15 -13.07 -5.79 -5.68
CA VAL A 15 -12.16 -4.86 -4.98
C VAL A 15 -10.84 -5.61 -4.82
N SER A 16 -9.91 -5.33 -5.70
CA SER A 16 -8.53 -5.80 -5.59
C SER A 16 -7.90 -5.06 -4.40
N PHE A 17 -7.80 -5.72 -3.25
CA PHE A 17 -6.89 -5.30 -2.20
C PHE A 17 -5.47 -5.46 -2.75
N SER A 18 -4.85 -4.36 -3.17
CA SER A 18 -3.42 -4.32 -3.42
C SER A 18 -2.70 -4.65 -2.12
N VAL A 19 -2.21 -5.87 -1.98
CA VAL A 19 -1.06 -6.13 -1.13
C VAL A 19 0.02 -5.18 -1.65
N ALA A 20 0.59 -4.33 -0.80
CA ALA A 20 1.57 -3.33 -1.19
C ALA A 20 2.81 -4.00 -1.78
N GLN A 21 2.76 -4.30 -3.06
CA GLN A 21 3.85 -4.83 -3.87
C GLN A 21 4.51 -3.65 -4.56
N GLY A 22 5.54 -3.09 -3.89
CA GLY A 22 6.38 -2.10 -4.52
C GLY A 22 5.65 -0.86 -5.08
N ILE A 23 6.37 -0.07 -5.86
CA ILE A 23 5.78 1.10 -6.53
C ILE A 23 4.86 0.64 -7.67
N GLU A 24 3.60 1.08 -7.63
CA GLU A 24 2.62 0.92 -8.72
C GLU A 24 2.85 2.03 -9.75
N PHE A 25 3.44 1.66 -10.89
CA PHE A 25 3.67 2.61 -11.96
C PHE A 25 2.43 2.81 -12.80
N PHE A 26 2.06 4.07 -12.99
CA PHE A 26 0.94 4.49 -13.82
C PHE A 26 1.17 4.11 -15.29
N HIS A 27 0.16 3.48 -15.89
CA HIS A 27 0.16 3.08 -17.29
C HIS A 27 -0.59 4.13 -18.14
N GLY A 28 0.13 5.10 -18.64
CA GLY A 28 -0.42 6.17 -19.45
C GLY A 28 0.65 7.21 -19.81
N SER A 29 0.24 8.27 -20.47
CA SER A 29 1.11 9.39 -20.83
C SER A 29 1.47 10.28 -19.61
N TYR A 30 2.46 11.13 -19.78
CA TYR A 30 2.83 12.13 -18.77
C TYR A 30 1.66 13.08 -18.44
N ASP A 31 0.93 13.52 -19.46
CA ASP A 31 -0.20 14.42 -19.26
C ASP A 31 -1.36 13.74 -18.49
N GLU A 32 -1.60 12.45 -18.75
CA GLU A 32 -2.58 11.67 -17.97
C GLU A 32 -2.11 11.45 -16.53
N ALA A 33 -0.82 11.25 -16.31
CA ALA A 33 -0.25 11.15 -14.97
C ALA A 33 -0.37 12.47 -14.20
N LEU A 34 -0.16 13.63 -14.85
CA LEU A 34 -0.39 14.96 -14.26
C LEU A 34 -1.85 15.15 -13.87
N ALA A 35 -2.79 14.85 -14.77
CA ALA A 35 -4.21 14.98 -14.49
C ALA A 35 -4.66 14.04 -13.35
N SER A 36 -4.08 12.84 -13.28
CA SER A 36 -4.31 11.90 -12.18
C SER A 36 -3.75 12.42 -10.85
N ALA A 37 -2.54 13.01 -10.89
CA ALA A 37 -1.91 13.61 -9.72
C ALA A 37 -2.69 14.82 -9.19
N GLU A 38 -3.23 15.65 -10.07
CA GLU A 38 -4.08 16.78 -9.71
C GLU A 38 -5.35 16.32 -8.99
N LYS A 39 -6.06 15.32 -9.53
CA LYS A 39 -7.27 14.76 -8.92
C LYS A 39 -7.01 14.15 -7.55
N GLN A 40 -5.84 13.52 -7.37
CA GLN A 40 -5.47 12.85 -6.12
C GLN A 40 -4.73 13.77 -5.13
N GLY A 41 -4.43 15.02 -5.51
CA GLY A 41 -3.62 15.94 -4.70
C GLY A 41 -2.17 15.50 -4.49
N LYS A 42 -1.64 14.64 -5.37
CA LYS A 42 -0.29 14.04 -5.29
C LYS A 42 0.71 14.78 -6.19
N LEU A 43 2.00 14.48 -6.01
CA LEU A 43 3.03 14.81 -6.99
C LEU A 43 3.18 13.68 -8.02
N VAL A 44 3.76 13.99 -9.18
CA VAL A 44 4.21 12.98 -10.14
C VAL A 44 5.66 12.63 -9.82
N PHE A 45 5.94 11.34 -9.64
CA PHE A 45 7.29 10.79 -9.56
C PHE A 45 7.65 10.16 -10.90
N VAL A 46 8.74 10.60 -11.54
CA VAL A 46 9.19 10.05 -12.83
C VAL A 46 10.54 9.37 -12.66
N ASP A 47 10.60 8.07 -12.95
CA ASP A 47 11.84 7.33 -13.19
C ASP A 47 12.26 7.52 -14.65
N ALA A 48 13.14 8.49 -14.90
CA ALA A 48 13.70 8.74 -16.23
C ALA A 48 14.89 7.79 -16.46
N TYR A 49 14.67 6.78 -17.32
CA TYR A 49 15.61 5.69 -17.54
C TYR A 49 15.98 5.49 -19.02
N ALA A 50 16.95 4.63 -19.28
CA ALA A 50 17.21 4.04 -20.59
C ALA A 50 17.28 2.50 -20.46
N VAL A 51 16.86 1.76 -21.50
CA VAL A 51 16.78 0.29 -21.46
C VAL A 51 18.11 -0.42 -21.23
N TRP A 52 19.21 0.19 -21.61
CA TRP A 52 20.58 -0.34 -21.43
C TRP A 52 21.18 0.02 -20.06
N CYS A 53 20.54 0.89 -19.28
CA CYS A 53 21.09 1.42 -18.04
C CYS A 53 21.10 0.35 -16.91
N GLY A 54 22.28 -0.11 -16.54
CA GLY A 54 22.47 -1.10 -15.46
C GLY A 54 21.97 -0.64 -14.10
N PRO A 55 22.31 0.58 -13.60
CA PRO A 55 21.76 1.12 -12.35
C PRO A 55 20.22 1.23 -12.34
N CYS A 56 19.60 1.58 -13.49
CA CYS A 56 18.13 1.64 -13.60
C CYS A 56 17.49 0.25 -13.39
N LYS A 57 18.08 -0.78 -14.01
CA LYS A 57 17.64 -2.17 -13.83
C LYS A 57 17.75 -2.61 -12.37
N ARG A 58 18.84 -2.21 -11.67
CA ARG A 58 18.96 -2.50 -10.23
C ARG A 58 17.83 -1.85 -9.41
N MET A 59 17.50 -0.57 -9.66
CA MET A 59 16.38 0.07 -8.98
C MET A 59 15.06 -0.64 -9.27
N SER A 60 14.79 -0.96 -10.54
CA SER A 60 13.57 -1.67 -10.93
C SER A 60 13.42 -3.05 -10.28
N ASN A 61 14.55 -3.75 -10.01
CA ASN A 61 14.51 -5.11 -9.51
C ASN A 61 14.70 -5.21 -7.98
N GLN A 62 15.28 -4.20 -7.33
CA GLN A 62 15.69 -4.30 -5.92
C GLN A 62 15.17 -3.18 -5.03
N VAL A 63 14.79 -2.02 -5.60
CA VAL A 63 14.34 -0.86 -4.83
C VAL A 63 12.83 -0.66 -4.98
N PHE A 64 12.36 -0.52 -6.20
CA PHE A 64 10.94 -0.26 -6.47
C PHE A 64 9.99 -1.38 -6.01
N PRO A 65 10.37 -2.68 -6.02
CA PRO A 65 9.51 -3.75 -5.56
C PRO A 65 9.39 -3.87 -4.03
N ARG A 66 10.15 -3.10 -3.27
CA ARG A 66 10.09 -3.17 -1.80
C ARG A 66 8.75 -2.63 -1.27
N GLU A 67 8.20 -3.32 -0.30
CA GLU A 67 6.92 -2.99 0.33
C GLU A 67 6.93 -1.59 0.97
N ASP A 68 7.99 -1.25 1.71
CA ASP A 68 8.14 0.06 2.36
C ASP A 68 8.24 1.21 1.36
N VAL A 69 8.94 0.99 0.24
CA VAL A 69 9.04 1.96 -0.86
C VAL A 69 7.69 2.10 -1.56
N GLY A 70 7.05 0.98 -1.89
CA GLY A 70 5.73 0.98 -2.53
C GLY A 70 4.67 1.66 -1.67
N ALA A 71 4.57 1.31 -0.39
CA ALA A 71 3.62 1.92 0.53
C ALA A 71 3.76 3.45 0.58
N PHE A 72 5.01 3.95 0.67
CA PHE A 72 5.25 5.39 0.70
C PHE A 72 4.97 6.08 -0.65
N PHE A 73 5.43 5.49 -1.77
CA PHE A 73 5.29 6.12 -3.08
C PHE A 73 3.84 6.07 -3.59
N ASN A 74 3.13 4.97 -3.41
CA ASN A 74 1.73 4.83 -3.85
C ASN A 74 0.79 5.75 -3.05
N GLU A 75 1.10 6.02 -1.77
CA GLU A 75 0.34 6.97 -0.97
C GLU A 75 0.53 8.42 -1.45
N ASN A 76 1.74 8.81 -1.85
CA ASN A 76 2.12 10.22 -2.00
C ASN A 76 2.33 10.68 -3.45
N PHE A 77 2.49 9.75 -4.39
CA PHE A 77 2.86 10.06 -5.77
C PHE A 77 2.02 9.28 -6.78
N VAL A 78 1.85 9.86 -7.95
CA VAL A 78 1.55 9.12 -9.18
C VAL A 78 2.90 8.81 -9.83
N ALA A 79 3.30 7.55 -9.81
CA ALA A 79 4.61 7.13 -10.30
C ALA A 79 4.57 6.79 -11.79
N LEU A 80 5.52 7.26 -12.57
CA LEU A 80 5.63 7.05 -14.02
C LEU A 80 7.04 6.57 -14.38
N LYS A 81 7.15 5.58 -15.26
CA LYS A 81 8.41 5.21 -15.90
C LYS A 81 8.52 5.86 -17.27
N MET A 82 9.63 6.53 -17.54
CA MET A 82 9.86 7.23 -18.79
C MET A 82 11.15 6.74 -19.46
N ASP A 83 11.03 6.01 -20.59
CA ASP A 83 12.18 5.68 -21.43
C ASP A 83 12.58 6.93 -22.23
N MET A 84 13.66 7.58 -21.79
CA MET A 84 14.09 8.87 -22.34
C MET A 84 14.59 8.82 -23.78
N GLU A 85 14.86 7.61 -24.30
CA GLU A 85 15.37 7.42 -25.65
C GLU A 85 14.30 7.02 -26.66
N ARG A 86 13.07 6.72 -26.17
CA ARG A 86 11.96 6.21 -26.99
C ARG A 86 10.66 6.95 -26.75
N GLY A 87 9.79 6.92 -27.74
CA GLY A 87 8.42 7.40 -27.65
C GLY A 87 8.30 8.80 -27.06
N GLU A 88 7.41 8.94 -26.09
CA GLU A 88 7.12 10.17 -25.36
C GLU A 88 8.34 10.72 -24.59
N GLY A 89 9.27 9.85 -24.15
CA GLY A 89 10.44 10.26 -23.39
C GLY A 89 11.35 11.24 -24.11
N LYS A 90 11.39 11.19 -25.46
CA LYS A 90 12.13 12.19 -26.26
C LYS A 90 11.51 13.59 -26.16
N LEU A 91 10.18 13.69 -26.10
CA LEU A 91 9.47 14.96 -25.92
C LEU A 91 9.58 15.44 -24.48
N PHE A 92 9.39 14.52 -23.52
CA PHE A 92 9.58 14.79 -22.09
C PHE A 92 10.99 15.32 -21.80
N GLY A 93 12.03 14.76 -22.44
CA GLY A 93 13.42 15.18 -22.30
C GLY A 93 13.72 16.61 -22.82
N ARG A 94 12.88 17.17 -23.69
CA ARG A 94 13.00 18.59 -24.10
C ARG A 94 12.57 19.52 -22.97
N ARG A 95 11.55 19.13 -22.19
CA ARG A 95 11.08 19.89 -21.03
C ARG A 95 11.96 19.64 -19.80
N PHE A 96 12.37 18.39 -19.60
CA PHE A 96 13.19 17.96 -18.47
C PHE A 96 14.48 17.29 -18.97
N PRO A 97 15.49 18.05 -19.39
CA PRO A 97 16.73 17.49 -19.91
C PRO A 97 17.42 16.59 -18.86
N VAL A 98 17.81 15.39 -19.27
CA VAL A 98 18.48 14.38 -18.44
C VAL A 98 19.85 14.07 -19.03
N SER A 99 20.91 14.25 -18.26
CA SER A 99 22.30 14.03 -18.68
C SER A 99 22.86 12.66 -18.25
N SER A 100 22.18 11.96 -17.35
CA SER A 100 22.58 10.63 -16.87
C SER A 100 21.39 9.82 -16.35
N TYR A 101 21.53 8.49 -16.35
CA TYR A 101 20.49 7.57 -15.94
C TYR A 101 20.89 6.73 -14.72
N PRO A 102 19.93 6.43 -13.80
CA PRO A 102 18.59 7.01 -13.73
C PRO A 102 18.64 8.46 -13.28
N THR A 103 17.67 9.27 -13.71
CA THR A 103 17.32 10.55 -13.09
C THR A 103 15.89 10.48 -12.59
N LEU A 104 15.70 10.77 -11.32
CA LEU A 104 14.41 10.73 -10.66
C LEU A 104 13.87 12.15 -10.56
N LEU A 105 12.68 12.39 -11.08
CA LEU A 105 12.06 13.70 -11.10
C LEU A 105 10.80 13.69 -10.25
N PHE A 106 10.65 14.71 -9.43
CA PHE A 106 9.44 14.99 -8.67
C PHE A 106 8.83 16.26 -9.21
N ILE A 107 7.59 16.18 -9.70
CA ILE A 107 6.93 17.24 -10.47
C ILE A 107 5.57 17.50 -9.79
N ASP A 108 5.19 18.78 -9.66
CA ASP A 108 3.88 19.11 -9.11
C ASP A 108 2.75 18.95 -10.16
N SER A 109 1.50 19.08 -9.71
CA SER A 109 0.33 18.94 -10.59
C SER A 109 0.23 20.04 -11.67
N ASN A 110 0.99 21.15 -11.55
CA ASN A 110 1.09 22.18 -12.58
C ASN A 110 2.18 21.84 -13.61
N GLY A 111 2.89 20.72 -13.42
CA GLY A 111 4.00 20.30 -14.27
C GLY A 111 5.31 21.02 -13.97
N GLU A 112 5.46 21.65 -12.80
CA GLU A 112 6.70 22.32 -12.37
C GLU A 112 7.63 21.35 -11.65
N LEU A 113 8.93 21.42 -11.95
CA LEU A 113 9.94 20.57 -11.34
C LEU A 113 10.18 20.97 -9.87
N VAL A 114 9.76 20.10 -8.95
CA VAL A 114 9.97 20.26 -7.50
C VAL A 114 11.38 19.82 -7.08
N GLN A 115 11.82 18.66 -7.60
CA GLN A 115 13.11 18.10 -7.26
C GLN A 115 13.63 17.16 -8.34
N ARG A 116 14.95 17.16 -8.49
CA ARG A 116 15.71 16.26 -9.37
C ARG A 116 16.74 15.52 -8.55
N VAL A 117 16.81 14.21 -8.73
CA VAL A 117 17.80 13.34 -8.08
C VAL A 117 18.51 12.54 -9.16
N ILE A 118 19.83 12.68 -9.26
CA ILE A 118 20.65 12.00 -10.26
C ILE A 118 21.25 10.74 -9.65
N GLY A 119 21.16 9.64 -10.39
CA GLY A 119 21.74 8.35 -10.01
C GLY A 119 20.81 7.45 -9.20
N ALA A 120 21.20 6.19 -9.11
CA ALA A 120 20.46 5.17 -8.38
C ALA A 120 20.48 5.46 -6.88
N GLN A 121 19.35 5.20 -6.22
CA GLN A 121 19.15 5.39 -4.80
C GLN A 121 18.98 4.05 -4.08
N SER A 122 19.38 3.99 -2.80
CA SER A 122 18.91 2.93 -1.91
C SER A 122 17.42 3.12 -1.58
N PRO A 123 16.72 2.09 -1.08
CA PRO A 123 15.31 2.23 -0.65
C PRO A 123 15.10 3.37 0.33
N GLU A 124 15.93 3.47 1.34
CA GLU A 124 15.86 4.48 2.41
C GLU A 124 16.10 5.89 1.84
N ASN A 125 17.10 6.03 0.94
CA ASN A 125 17.38 7.29 0.28
C ASN A 125 16.24 7.70 -0.67
N LEU A 126 15.66 6.76 -1.39
CA LEU A 126 14.53 7.04 -2.27
C LEU A 126 13.33 7.58 -1.49
N ILE A 127 12.98 6.97 -0.38
CA ILE A 127 11.93 7.46 0.53
C ILE A 127 12.29 8.85 1.05
N MET A 128 13.53 9.06 1.49
CA MET A 128 14.00 10.38 1.95
C MET A 128 13.87 11.46 0.86
N GLN A 129 14.23 11.15 -0.38
CA GLN A 129 14.07 12.08 -1.50
C GLN A 129 12.60 12.42 -1.78
N GLY A 130 11.71 11.45 -1.70
CA GLY A 130 10.26 11.67 -1.78
C GLY A 130 9.76 12.60 -0.66
N GLN A 131 10.18 12.37 0.58
CA GLN A 131 9.82 13.24 1.72
C GLN A 131 10.36 14.67 1.53
N LEU A 132 11.57 14.83 0.98
CA LEU A 132 12.12 16.15 0.67
C LEU A 132 11.31 16.88 -0.40
N ALA A 133 10.86 16.16 -1.44
CA ALA A 133 10.01 16.72 -2.48
C ALA A 133 8.66 17.20 -1.90
N LEU A 134 8.01 16.40 -1.07
CA LEU A 134 6.78 16.78 -0.39
C LEU A 134 6.96 18.04 0.49
N ARG A 135 8.06 18.11 1.25
CA ARG A 135 8.36 19.31 2.07
C ARG A 135 8.58 20.57 1.24
N LYS A 136 9.15 20.48 0.04
CA LYS A 136 9.33 21.65 -0.85
C LYS A 136 8.00 22.22 -1.37
N THR A 137 6.96 21.39 -1.45
CA THR A 137 5.61 21.82 -1.85
C THR A 137 4.70 22.14 -0.66
N ASP A 138 5.23 22.01 0.56
CA ASP A 138 4.48 22.26 1.79
C ASP A 138 4.16 23.74 1.95
N LYS A 139 2.88 24.06 1.82
CA LYS A 139 2.32 25.40 2.05
C LYS A 139 1.72 25.56 3.45
N SER A 140 1.84 24.53 4.31
CA SER A 140 1.17 24.53 5.63
C SER A 140 1.55 25.72 6.49
N GLU A 141 2.81 26.19 6.43
CA GLU A 141 3.26 27.34 7.23
C GLU A 141 2.58 28.65 6.83
N THR A 142 2.25 28.83 5.54
CA THR A 142 1.49 30.01 5.09
C THR A 142 0.11 30.05 5.72
N PHE A 143 -0.58 28.92 5.80
CA PHE A 143 -1.89 28.80 6.43
C PHE A 143 -1.77 28.82 7.95
N ALA A 144 -0.71 28.21 8.53
CA ALA A 144 -0.42 28.24 9.95
C ALA A 144 -0.29 29.66 10.49
N LYS A 145 0.39 30.56 9.75
CA LYS A 145 0.54 31.96 10.14
C LYS A 145 -0.82 32.63 10.29
N ARG A 146 -1.68 32.56 9.27
CA ARG A 146 -3.03 33.15 9.31
C ARG A 146 -3.87 32.55 10.45
N TYR A 147 -3.79 31.23 10.64
CA TYR A 147 -4.49 30.54 11.72
C TYR A 147 -4.04 31.02 13.10
N ARG A 148 -2.72 31.23 13.33
CA ARG A 148 -2.17 31.79 14.59
C ARG A 148 -2.60 33.27 14.82
N GLU A 149 -2.81 34.02 13.74
CA GLU A 149 -3.33 35.39 13.77
C GLU A 149 -4.86 35.46 14.04
N GLY A 150 -5.51 34.31 14.24
CA GLY A 150 -6.91 34.23 14.63
C GLY A 150 -7.89 34.05 13.48
N ASP A 151 -7.40 33.86 12.23
CA ASP A 151 -8.28 33.58 11.09
C ASP A 151 -8.87 32.16 11.21
N ARG A 152 -10.18 32.09 11.32
CA ARG A 152 -10.98 30.85 11.48
C ARG A 152 -11.96 30.65 10.35
N ASP A 153 -11.73 31.28 9.19
CA ASP A 153 -12.50 30.99 7.98
C ASP A 153 -12.43 29.50 7.65
N PRO A 154 -13.58 28.80 7.46
CA PRO A 154 -13.60 27.37 7.21
C PRO A 154 -12.77 26.94 6.00
N LYS A 155 -12.71 27.75 4.92
CA LYS A 155 -11.89 27.48 3.73
C LYS A 155 -10.40 27.57 4.02
N LEU A 156 -10.01 28.52 4.88
CA LEU A 156 -8.61 28.62 5.32
C LEU A 156 -8.22 27.38 6.11
N VAL A 157 -9.08 27.01 7.08
CA VAL A 157 -8.79 25.85 7.95
C VAL A 157 -8.75 24.56 7.14
N LEU A 158 -9.67 24.38 6.20
CA LEU A 158 -9.64 23.26 5.27
C LEU A 158 -8.30 23.19 4.54
N LYS A 159 -7.87 24.28 3.90
CA LYS A 159 -6.57 24.32 3.17
C LYS A 159 -5.38 24.08 4.11
N TYR A 160 -5.49 24.50 5.35
CA TYR A 160 -4.44 24.24 6.34
C TYR A 160 -4.37 22.75 6.70
N VAL A 161 -5.52 22.11 6.99
CA VAL A 161 -5.62 20.68 7.29
C VAL A 161 -5.15 19.85 6.08
N GLU A 162 -5.61 20.16 4.86
CA GLU A 162 -5.17 19.51 3.63
C GLU A 162 -3.65 19.63 3.43
N SER A 163 -3.09 20.82 3.64
CA SER A 163 -1.64 21.06 3.50
C SER A 163 -0.84 20.27 4.51
N LEU A 164 -1.31 20.15 5.76
CA LEU A 164 -0.69 19.31 6.78
C LEU A 164 -0.74 17.82 6.39
N ASN A 165 -1.90 17.33 5.96
CA ASN A 165 -2.08 15.96 5.51
C ASN A 165 -1.13 15.63 4.34
N LYS A 166 -1.08 16.51 3.33
CA LYS A 166 -0.21 16.37 2.16
C LYS A 166 1.28 16.37 2.54
N ALA A 167 1.67 17.15 3.55
CA ALA A 167 3.03 17.20 4.05
C ALA A 167 3.37 16.07 5.04
N GLY A 168 2.42 15.16 5.33
CA GLY A 168 2.57 14.11 6.35
C GLY A 168 2.70 14.66 7.77
N LYS A 169 2.20 15.88 8.02
CA LYS A 169 2.22 16.55 9.32
C LYS A 169 0.92 16.28 10.09
N PRO A 170 0.95 16.31 11.44
CA PRO A 170 -0.26 16.16 12.25
C PRO A 170 -1.27 17.27 11.98
N SER A 171 -2.45 16.94 11.51
CA SER A 171 -3.56 17.88 11.23
C SER A 171 -4.69 17.81 12.25
N LEU A 172 -4.76 16.72 13.02
CA LEU A 172 -5.86 16.43 13.94
C LEU A 172 -6.06 17.53 15.00
N ALA A 173 -4.97 18.10 15.52
CA ALA A 173 -5.06 19.17 16.54
C ALA A 173 -5.74 20.42 15.98
N VAL A 174 -5.41 20.81 14.75
CA VAL A 174 -6.02 21.97 14.07
C VAL A 174 -7.49 21.72 13.80
N ALA A 175 -7.84 20.55 13.27
CA ALA A 175 -9.22 20.18 13.02
C ALA A 175 -10.05 20.14 14.32
N ASN A 176 -9.53 19.51 15.37
CA ASN A 176 -10.18 19.46 16.70
C ASN A 176 -10.43 20.84 17.30
N GLU A 177 -9.43 21.74 17.26
CA GLU A 177 -9.57 23.09 17.78
C GLU A 177 -10.65 23.85 17.01
N PHE A 178 -10.60 23.84 15.69
CA PHE A 178 -11.57 24.50 14.85
C PHE A 178 -13.00 23.98 15.07
N LEU A 179 -13.19 22.65 15.05
CA LEU A 179 -14.50 22.01 15.16
C LEU A 179 -15.10 22.07 16.58
N ARG A 180 -14.30 22.44 17.60
CA ARG A 180 -14.85 22.71 18.93
C ARG A 180 -15.73 23.96 18.95
N ASP A 181 -15.33 24.98 18.20
CA ASP A 181 -15.96 26.29 18.21
C ASP A 181 -16.88 26.51 16.99
N ASN A 182 -16.81 25.62 15.99
CA ASN A 182 -17.61 25.70 14.76
C ASN A 182 -18.50 24.46 14.63
N THR A 183 -19.79 24.66 14.90
CA THR A 183 -20.82 23.61 14.90
C THR A 183 -21.83 23.75 13.75
N ASP A 184 -21.58 24.63 12.78
CA ASP A 184 -22.40 24.75 11.56
C ASP A 184 -22.05 23.63 10.58
N TYR A 185 -22.53 22.44 10.88
CA TYR A 185 -22.30 21.24 10.04
C TYR A 185 -23.11 21.24 8.74
N ALA A 186 -23.97 22.24 8.49
CA ALA A 186 -24.60 22.46 7.20
C ALA A 186 -23.64 23.13 6.20
N ASN A 187 -22.63 23.81 6.68
CA ASN A 187 -21.59 24.43 5.86
C ASN A 187 -20.67 23.36 5.25
N THR A 188 -20.59 23.35 3.91
CA THR A 188 -19.79 22.34 3.17
C THR A 188 -18.30 22.40 3.45
N ASP A 189 -17.75 23.60 3.74
CA ASP A 189 -16.33 23.73 4.08
C ASP A 189 -16.05 23.16 5.48
N VAL A 190 -16.99 23.30 6.44
CA VAL A 190 -16.92 22.65 7.76
C VAL A 190 -17.00 21.14 7.63
N GLN A 191 -17.91 20.63 6.79
CA GLN A 191 -17.98 19.20 6.48
C GLN A 191 -16.66 18.69 5.87
N ALA A 192 -16.04 19.48 5.00
CA ALA A 192 -14.75 19.12 4.42
C ALA A 192 -13.61 19.12 5.47
N VAL A 193 -13.64 20.01 6.46
CA VAL A 193 -12.69 19.96 7.59
C VAL A 193 -12.90 18.71 8.43
N ILE A 194 -14.17 18.28 8.67
CA ILE A 194 -14.45 17.01 9.36
C ILE A 194 -13.88 15.86 8.54
N PHE A 195 -14.16 15.83 7.23
CA PHE A 195 -13.71 14.76 6.33
C PHE A 195 -12.18 14.66 6.28
N GLU A 196 -11.50 15.76 6.01
CA GLU A 196 -10.03 15.81 5.91
C GLU A 196 -9.34 15.60 7.26
N GLY A 197 -9.93 16.13 8.35
CA GLY A 197 -9.41 15.99 9.71
C GLY A 197 -9.57 14.60 10.31
N THR A 198 -10.45 13.77 9.74
CA THR A 198 -10.65 12.37 10.17
C THR A 198 -9.45 11.52 9.75
N GLN A 199 -8.49 11.38 10.66
CA GLN A 199 -7.25 10.65 10.42
C GLN A 199 -7.15 9.36 11.24
N GLN A 200 -7.83 9.29 12.39
CA GLN A 200 -7.73 8.21 13.37
C GLN A 200 -9.10 7.95 13.98
N ALA A 201 -9.40 6.69 14.27
CA ALA A 201 -10.69 6.27 14.84
C ALA A 201 -10.81 6.60 16.35
N ASP A 202 -9.68 6.85 17.03
CA ASP A 202 -9.56 7.24 18.44
C ASP A 202 -9.63 8.77 18.63
N SER A 203 -10.44 9.47 17.83
CA SER A 203 -10.48 10.93 17.87
C SER A 203 -11.90 11.49 17.86
N ARG A 204 -12.09 12.63 18.55
CA ARG A 204 -13.35 13.37 18.50
C ARG A 204 -13.77 13.75 17.06
N VAL A 205 -12.81 14.01 16.17
CA VAL A 205 -13.14 14.31 14.76
C VAL A 205 -13.75 13.10 14.08
N PHE A 206 -13.30 11.89 14.42
CA PHE A 206 -13.92 10.66 13.95
C PHE A 206 -15.35 10.52 14.49
N ASP A 207 -15.59 10.82 15.77
CA ASP A 207 -16.95 10.78 16.34
C ASP A 207 -17.87 11.73 15.58
N LEU A 208 -17.42 12.97 15.32
CA LEU A 208 -18.16 13.94 14.51
C LEU A 208 -18.38 13.46 13.07
N PHE A 209 -17.40 12.80 12.49
CA PHE A 209 -17.53 12.21 11.16
C PHE A 209 -18.63 11.16 11.12
N ILE A 210 -18.70 10.31 12.13
CA ILE A 210 -19.76 9.31 12.26
C ILE A 210 -21.14 9.96 12.49
N GLU A 211 -21.22 10.96 13.36
CA GLU A 211 -22.45 11.72 13.60
C GLU A 211 -22.97 12.38 12.31
N GLN A 212 -22.05 12.92 11.50
CA GLN A 212 -22.37 13.58 10.23
C GLN A 212 -22.36 12.64 9.02
N ARG A 213 -22.22 11.33 9.23
CA ARG A 213 -22.05 10.32 8.18
C ARG A 213 -23.05 10.47 7.03
N LYS A 214 -24.33 10.67 7.34
CA LYS A 214 -25.40 10.78 6.34
C LYS A 214 -25.20 11.99 5.41
N ALA A 215 -24.78 13.13 5.96
CA ALA A 215 -24.50 14.33 5.19
C ALA A 215 -23.22 14.17 4.35
N LEU A 216 -22.19 13.55 4.91
CA LEU A 216 -20.94 13.26 4.21
C LEU A 216 -21.15 12.24 3.07
N GLU A 217 -21.99 11.22 3.27
CA GLU A 217 -22.35 10.26 2.22
C GLU A 217 -23.13 10.94 1.07
N ALA A 218 -23.95 11.94 1.36
CA ALA A 218 -24.62 12.72 0.34
C ALA A 218 -23.66 13.60 -0.47
N THR A 219 -22.59 14.09 0.15
CA THR A 219 -21.59 14.97 -0.48
C THR A 219 -20.52 14.18 -1.23
N TYR A 220 -19.96 13.14 -0.62
CA TYR A 220 -18.78 12.40 -1.12
C TYR A 220 -19.12 11.01 -1.70
N GLY A 221 -20.31 10.50 -1.43
CA GLY A 221 -20.71 9.13 -1.77
C GLY A 221 -20.38 8.12 -0.66
N ALA A 222 -21.26 7.12 -0.52
CA ALA A 222 -21.17 6.13 0.55
C ALA A 222 -19.86 5.30 0.52
N ALA A 223 -19.35 4.97 -0.66
CA ALA A 223 -18.11 4.21 -0.80
C ALA A 223 -16.90 4.99 -0.25
N VAL A 224 -16.79 6.28 -0.62
CA VAL A 224 -15.69 7.16 -0.16
C VAL A 224 -15.72 7.35 1.36
N VAL A 225 -16.93 7.50 1.94
CA VAL A 225 -17.09 7.60 3.39
C VAL A 225 -16.70 6.29 4.09
N GLN A 226 -17.07 5.14 3.54
CA GLN A 226 -16.66 3.84 4.07
C GLN A 226 -15.15 3.64 4.02
N ASP A 227 -14.50 4.01 2.91
CA ASP A 227 -13.05 3.93 2.76
C ASP A 227 -12.33 4.85 3.77
N LYS A 228 -12.90 6.03 4.05
CA LYS A 228 -12.36 6.95 5.06
C LYS A 228 -12.45 6.36 6.49
N ILE A 229 -13.56 5.71 6.83
CA ILE A 229 -13.73 5.00 8.12
C ILE A 229 -12.69 3.89 8.22
N GLU A 230 -12.55 3.07 7.18
CA GLU A 230 -11.56 1.98 7.15
C GLU A 230 -10.15 2.51 7.35
N ALA A 231 -9.75 3.52 6.57
CA ALA A 231 -8.42 4.14 6.69
C ALA A 231 -8.15 4.71 8.09
N ALA A 232 -9.14 5.33 8.74
CA ALA A 232 -9.00 5.82 10.10
C ALA A 232 -8.78 4.67 11.10
N CYS A 233 -9.52 3.56 10.99
CA CYS A 233 -9.34 2.38 11.81
C CYS A 233 -7.97 1.72 11.57
N GLU A 234 -7.52 1.62 10.33
CA GLU A 234 -6.21 1.06 9.98
C GLU A 234 -5.06 1.90 10.55
N ARG A 235 -5.18 3.23 10.48
CA ARG A 235 -4.17 4.13 11.06
C ARG A 235 -4.11 4.01 12.58
N THR A 236 -5.27 3.97 13.27
CA THR A 236 -5.32 3.72 14.72
C THR A 236 -4.72 2.36 15.07
N MET A 237 -4.99 1.32 14.31
CA MET A 237 -4.37 0.01 14.49
C MET A 237 -2.85 0.05 14.29
N LYS A 238 -2.36 0.76 13.27
CA LYS A 238 -0.91 0.96 13.05
C LYS A 238 -0.25 1.65 14.25
N ASN A 239 -0.89 2.70 14.78
CA ASN A 239 -0.43 3.38 15.99
C ASN A 239 -0.45 2.44 17.20
N ALA A 240 -1.52 1.66 17.38
CA ALA A 240 -1.65 0.67 18.44
C ALA A 240 -0.48 -0.34 18.44
N LEU A 241 -0.11 -0.83 17.26
CA LEU A 241 1.03 -1.75 17.10
C LEU A 241 2.37 -1.06 17.38
N THR A 242 2.53 0.18 16.90
CA THR A 242 3.77 0.97 17.10
C THR A 242 4.00 1.29 18.58
N TYR A 243 2.96 1.72 19.29
CA TYR A 243 3.01 2.09 20.69
C TYR A 243 2.73 0.93 21.65
N LYS A 244 2.45 -0.26 21.13
CA LYS A 244 2.06 -1.46 21.88
C LYS A 244 0.86 -1.19 22.81
N SER A 245 -0.11 -0.41 22.34
CA SER A 245 -1.29 0.00 23.09
C SER A 245 -2.46 -0.94 22.79
N GLU A 246 -2.87 -1.73 23.78
CA GLU A 246 -4.06 -2.58 23.66
C GLU A 246 -5.34 -1.75 23.59
N THR A 247 -5.40 -0.60 24.26
CA THR A 247 -6.55 0.32 24.21
C THR A 247 -6.82 0.81 22.80
N LEU A 248 -5.78 1.32 22.11
CA LEU A 248 -5.92 1.75 20.70
C LEU A 248 -6.31 0.61 19.77
N MET A 249 -5.84 -0.61 20.05
CA MET A 249 -6.21 -1.81 19.28
C MET A 249 -7.70 -2.13 19.45
N ASP A 250 -8.20 -2.04 20.67
CA ASP A 250 -9.61 -2.29 20.99
C ASP A 250 -10.49 -1.19 20.38
N GLU A 251 -10.09 0.08 20.46
CA GLU A 251 -10.79 1.21 19.82
C GLU A 251 -10.89 1.04 18.31
N ALA A 252 -9.77 0.75 17.63
CA ALA A 252 -9.78 0.49 16.18
C ALA A 252 -10.67 -0.71 15.81
N THR A 253 -10.62 -1.79 16.60
CA THR A 253 -11.41 -2.99 16.34
C THR A 253 -12.90 -2.76 16.60
N SER A 254 -13.24 -2.01 17.65
CA SER A 254 -14.61 -1.64 18.00
C SER A 254 -15.21 -0.73 16.93
N ALA A 255 -14.50 0.34 16.53
CA ALA A 255 -14.94 1.24 15.47
C ALA A 255 -15.18 0.49 14.14
N MET A 256 -14.24 -0.40 13.76
CA MET A 256 -14.42 -1.22 12.56
C MET A 256 -15.65 -2.13 12.67
N THR A 257 -15.87 -2.73 13.84
CA THR A 257 -17.00 -3.66 14.06
C THR A 257 -18.34 -2.94 14.03
N GLU A 258 -18.41 -1.76 14.61
CA GLU A 258 -19.64 -0.97 14.70
C GLU A 258 -20.01 -0.34 13.35
N HIS A 259 -19.03 0.26 12.68
CA HIS A 259 -19.32 1.09 11.50
C HIS A 259 -19.13 0.37 10.17
N LEU A 260 -18.33 -0.71 10.12
CA LEU A 260 -18.06 -1.54 8.94
C LEU A 260 -18.10 -3.04 9.26
N PRO A 261 -19.22 -3.60 9.75
CA PRO A 261 -19.30 -4.98 10.22
C PRO A 261 -18.91 -6.04 9.19
N ALA A 262 -19.11 -5.76 7.90
CA ALA A 262 -18.71 -6.65 6.82
C ALA A 262 -17.16 -6.83 6.73
N LYS A 263 -16.39 -5.79 7.10
CA LYS A 263 -14.93 -5.78 7.09
C LYS A 263 -14.31 -6.20 8.44
N ALA A 264 -15.08 -6.20 9.53
CA ALA A 264 -14.59 -6.39 10.89
C ALA A 264 -13.82 -7.70 11.11
N LYS A 265 -14.30 -8.81 10.55
CA LYS A 265 -13.64 -10.12 10.65
C LYS A 265 -12.25 -10.14 10.03
N ALA A 266 -12.13 -9.58 8.83
CA ALA A 266 -10.88 -9.48 8.11
C ALA A 266 -9.90 -8.56 8.85
N PHE A 267 -10.37 -7.38 9.27
CA PHE A 267 -9.60 -6.41 10.02
C PHE A 267 -9.02 -7.00 11.31
N LYS A 268 -9.87 -7.65 12.13
CA LYS A 268 -9.42 -8.32 13.37
C LYS A 268 -8.40 -9.42 13.10
N ALA A 269 -8.57 -10.21 12.06
CA ALA A 269 -7.62 -11.26 11.71
C ALA A 269 -6.24 -10.69 11.33
N LYS A 270 -6.20 -9.59 10.56
CA LYS A 270 -4.96 -8.88 10.19
C LYS A 270 -4.31 -8.23 11.44
N ALA A 271 -5.11 -7.64 12.34
CA ALA A 271 -4.63 -7.10 13.60
C ALA A 271 -4.00 -8.19 14.49
N ASP A 272 -4.66 -9.33 14.64
CA ASP A 272 -4.15 -10.48 15.40
C ASP A 272 -2.82 -11.00 14.80
N MET A 273 -2.69 -11.03 13.47
CA MET A 273 -1.46 -11.42 12.79
C MET A 273 -0.33 -10.41 13.01
N ALA A 274 -0.62 -9.13 12.92
CA ALA A 274 0.36 -8.08 13.21
C ALA A 274 0.82 -8.12 14.68
N LYS A 275 -0.10 -8.32 15.62
CA LYS A 275 0.22 -8.54 17.05
C LYS A 275 1.12 -9.76 17.24
N ALA A 276 0.82 -10.86 16.56
CA ALA A 276 1.59 -12.08 16.61
C ALA A 276 3.04 -11.87 16.12
N LYS A 277 3.22 -11.13 15.02
CA LYS A 277 4.56 -10.78 14.50
C LYS A 277 5.36 -9.95 15.51
N ASN A 278 4.75 -8.91 16.07
CA ASN A 278 5.41 -8.03 17.03
C ASN A 278 5.81 -8.74 18.34
N SER A 279 4.99 -9.68 18.81
CA SER A 279 5.23 -10.47 20.03
C SER A 279 5.97 -11.77 19.79
N LYS A 280 6.24 -12.14 18.52
CA LYS A 280 6.74 -13.46 18.11
C LYS A 280 5.89 -14.63 18.63
N ASP A 281 4.59 -14.41 18.79
CA ASP A 281 3.64 -15.44 19.23
C ASP A 281 3.16 -16.30 18.06
N SER A 282 3.82 -17.43 17.84
CA SER A 282 3.45 -18.36 16.78
C SER A 282 2.09 -19.03 16.99
N GLY A 283 1.60 -19.11 18.22
CA GLY A 283 0.27 -19.65 18.54
C GLY A 283 -0.84 -18.73 18.08
N LEU A 284 -0.67 -17.42 18.29
CA LEU A 284 -1.56 -16.39 17.79
C LEU A 284 -1.47 -16.31 16.25
N ALA A 285 -0.25 -16.32 15.69
CA ALA A 285 -0.03 -16.34 14.25
C ALA A 285 -0.73 -17.50 13.55
N PHE A 286 -0.66 -18.70 14.14
CA PHE A 286 -1.32 -19.90 13.63
C PHE A 286 -2.84 -19.75 13.54
N LYS A 287 -3.46 -19.11 14.52
CA LYS A 287 -4.91 -18.86 14.55
C LYS A 287 -5.30 -17.73 13.57
N ALA A 288 -4.51 -16.67 13.53
CA ALA A 288 -4.75 -15.51 12.70
C ALA A 288 -4.55 -15.82 11.20
N ALA A 289 -3.49 -16.52 10.82
CA ALA A 289 -3.14 -16.83 9.44
C ALA A 289 -4.29 -17.47 8.65
N LYS A 290 -4.97 -18.45 9.24
CA LYS A 290 -6.13 -19.11 8.60
C LYS A 290 -7.28 -18.14 8.35
N LYS A 291 -7.53 -17.23 9.29
CA LYS A 291 -8.60 -16.24 9.18
C LYS A 291 -8.28 -15.18 8.13
N VAL A 292 -7.00 -14.75 8.08
CA VAL A 292 -6.52 -13.80 7.06
C VAL A 292 -6.66 -14.39 5.66
N VAL A 293 -6.13 -15.59 5.43
CA VAL A 293 -6.24 -16.25 4.12
C VAL A 293 -7.70 -16.46 3.70
N LEU A 294 -8.58 -16.81 4.65
CA LEU A 294 -10.00 -16.97 4.35
C LEU A 294 -10.66 -15.62 4.02
N ALA A 295 -10.29 -14.55 4.72
CA ALA A 295 -10.81 -13.20 4.47
C ALA A 295 -10.35 -12.67 3.09
N ASP A 296 -9.14 -13.02 2.66
CA ASP A 296 -8.59 -12.68 1.35
C ASP A 296 -9.02 -13.69 0.25
N GLY A 297 -10.14 -14.38 0.46
CA GLY A 297 -10.80 -15.26 -0.52
C GLY A 297 -10.14 -16.62 -0.72
N ASN A 298 -9.18 -17.01 0.12
CA ASN A 298 -8.43 -18.27 0.02
C ASN A 298 -7.82 -18.52 -1.37
N THR A 299 -7.43 -17.46 -2.05
CA THR A 299 -6.82 -17.50 -3.38
C THR A 299 -5.41 -18.09 -3.33
N PRO A 300 -4.84 -18.59 -4.47
CA PRO A 300 -3.44 -19.01 -4.53
C PRO A 300 -2.48 -17.90 -4.05
N THR A 301 -2.71 -16.66 -4.48
CA THR A 301 -1.91 -15.49 -4.08
C THR A 301 -1.98 -15.23 -2.57
N ALA A 302 -3.17 -15.27 -1.96
CA ALA A 302 -3.32 -15.10 -0.51
C ALA A 302 -2.62 -16.20 0.29
N ASN A 303 -2.70 -17.45 -0.19
CA ASN A 303 -1.99 -18.58 0.41
C ASN A 303 -0.48 -18.44 0.29
N HIS A 304 0.03 -17.99 -0.88
CA HIS A 304 1.45 -17.75 -1.10
C HIS A 304 1.97 -16.63 -0.19
N ALA A 305 1.31 -15.48 -0.16
CA ALA A 305 1.68 -14.35 0.70
C ALA A 305 1.75 -14.78 2.18
N MET A 306 0.77 -15.53 2.67
CA MET A 306 0.76 -16.04 4.04
C MET A 306 1.89 -17.06 4.30
N ALA A 307 2.23 -17.88 3.33
CA ALA A 307 3.36 -18.82 3.45
C ALA A 307 4.68 -18.06 3.61
N VAL A 308 4.90 -17.04 2.79
CA VAL A 308 6.08 -16.17 2.87
C VAL A 308 6.11 -15.42 4.20
N GLU A 309 4.98 -14.85 4.63
CA GLU A 309 4.90 -14.11 5.89
C GLU A 309 5.24 -15.00 7.11
N LEU A 310 4.63 -16.16 7.21
CA LEU A 310 4.92 -17.10 8.30
C LEU A 310 6.38 -17.57 8.31
N SER A 311 6.94 -17.90 7.16
CA SER A 311 8.35 -18.36 7.07
C SER A 311 9.34 -17.24 7.37
N SER A 312 9.03 -15.99 7.05
CA SER A 312 9.90 -14.85 7.32
C SER A 312 9.95 -14.47 8.82
N TYR A 313 8.80 -14.51 9.50
CA TYR A 313 8.71 -14.04 10.89
C TYR A 313 8.85 -15.15 11.94
N PHE A 314 8.63 -16.42 11.56
CA PHE A 314 8.56 -17.57 12.47
C PHE A 314 9.37 -18.77 11.95
N ALA A 315 10.51 -18.50 11.29
CA ALA A 315 11.39 -19.53 10.72
C ALA A 315 11.90 -20.55 11.74
N ASP A 316 12.10 -20.12 12.99
CA ASP A 316 12.55 -20.92 14.13
C ASP A 316 11.43 -21.74 14.81
N GLN A 317 10.17 -21.60 14.33
CA GLN A 317 8.99 -22.21 14.93
C GLN A 317 8.44 -23.36 14.06
N PRO A 318 8.69 -24.65 14.41
CA PRO A 318 8.32 -25.78 13.54
C PRO A 318 6.83 -25.84 13.17
N LYS A 319 5.93 -25.45 14.08
CA LYS A 319 4.48 -25.42 13.81
C LYS A 319 4.11 -24.34 12.79
N ALA A 320 4.74 -23.17 12.85
CA ALA A 320 4.52 -22.10 11.89
C ALA A 320 5.07 -22.47 10.51
N MET A 321 6.28 -23.06 10.45
CA MET A 321 6.88 -23.56 9.22
C MET A 321 6.07 -24.68 8.57
N ALA A 322 5.50 -25.59 9.36
CA ALA A 322 4.60 -26.62 8.83
C ALA A 322 3.31 -26.00 8.24
N LEU A 323 2.76 -24.95 8.87
CA LEU A 323 1.60 -24.23 8.34
C LEU A 323 1.96 -23.43 7.08
N ALA A 324 3.10 -22.74 7.06
CA ALA A 324 3.63 -22.06 5.89
C ALA A 324 3.76 -23.03 4.70
N THR A 325 4.36 -24.20 4.92
CA THR A 325 4.47 -25.27 3.92
C THR A 325 3.10 -25.71 3.38
N LYS A 326 2.08 -25.79 4.26
CA LYS A 326 0.72 -26.14 3.84
C LYS A 326 0.11 -25.06 2.94
N PHE A 327 0.24 -23.79 3.30
CA PHE A 327 -0.25 -22.68 2.50
C PHE A 327 0.47 -22.60 1.15
N ALA A 328 1.81 -22.72 1.12
CA ALA A 328 2.57 -22.77 -0.13
C ALA A 328 2.12 -23.91 -1.05
N GLY A 329 1.86 -25.10 -0.48
CA GLY A 329 1.34 -26.23 -1.24
C GLY A 329 -0.07 -26.00 -1.80
N THR A 330 -0.92 -25.23 -1.07
CA THR A 330 -2.24 -24.83 -1.58
C THR A 330 -2.10 -23.84 -2.73
N ALA A 331 -1.20 -22.87 -2.60
CA ALA A 331 -0.89 -21.90 -3.65
C ALA A 331 -0.38 -22.58 -4.92
N ALA A 332 0.65 -23.41 -4.81
CA ALA A 332 1.25 -24.15 -5.93
C ALA A 332 0.26 -25.09 -6.64
N LYS A 333 -0.71 -25.65 -5.89
CA LYS A 333 -1.77 -26.49 -6.47
C LYS A 333 -2.80 -25.67 -7.25
N GLY A 334 -3.16 -24.50 -6.75
CA GLY A 334 -4.18 -23.62 -7.33
C GLY A 334 -3.68 -22.83 -8.52
N ASP A 335 -2.41 -22.41 -8.48
CA ASP A 335 -1.71 -21.71 -9.55
C ASP A 335 -0.24 -22.14 -9.54
N PRO A 336 0.16 -23.08 -10.44
CA PRO A 336 1.53 -23.60 -10.50
C PRO A 336 2.48 -22.64 -11.24
N SER A 337 2.54 -21.36 -10.82
CA SER A 337 3.53 -20.38 -11.26
C SER A 337 4.92 -20.68 -10.69
N PHE A 338 5.97 -20.07 -11.26
CA PHE A 338 7.33 -20.20 -10.75
C PHE A 338 7.42 -19.88 -9.26
N ASP A 339 6.91 -18.72 -8.85
CA ASP A 339 7.05 -18.21 -7.48
C ASP A 339 6.33 -19.12 -6.47
N HIS A 340 5.15 -19.61 -6.81
CA HIS A 340 4.40 -20.53 -5.94
C HIS A 340 5.09 -21.90 -5.80
N LEU A 341 5.58 -22.46 -6.91
CA LEU A 341 6.29 -23.74 -6.90
C LEU A 341 7.63 -23.64 -6.18
N PHE A 342 8.39 -22.58 -6.43
CA PHE A 342 9.71 -22.39 -5.83
C PHE A 342 9.60 -22.12 -4.31
N THR A 343 8.70 -21.26 -3.87
CA THR A 343 8.44 -21.04 -2.45
C THR A 343 8.01 -22.35 -1.75
N TYR A 344 7.17 -23.15 -2.41
CA TYR A 344 6.78 -24.46 -1.86
C TYR A 344 7.98 -25.42 -1.77
N ALA A 345 8.84 -25.45 -2.78
CA ALA A 345 10.07 -26.25 -2.75
C ALA A 345 10.99 -25.84 -1.57
N GLN A 346 11.25 -24.56 -1.40
CA GLN A 346 12.06 -24.04 -0.30
C GLN A 346 11.52 -24.45 1.07
N LEU A 347 10.19 -24.29 1.28
CA LEU A 347 9.54 -24.65 2.55
C LEU A 347 9.49 -26.17 2.78
N LEU A 348 9.39 -26.97 1.75
CA LEU A 348 9.53 -28.43 1.84
C LEU A 348 10.95 -28.82 2.26
N ALA A 349 11.98 -28.21 1.66
CA ALA A 349 13.38 -28.40 2.03
C ALA A 349 13.62 -28.04 3.49
N ALA A 350 13.22 -26.83 3.91
CA ALA A 350 13.35 -26.34 5.27
C ALA A 350 12.61 -27.20 6.33
N THR A 351 11.60 -27.96 5.90
CA THR A 351 10.84 -28.88 6.78
C THR A 351 11.23 -30.35 6.62
N GLY A 352 12.39 -30.65 6.02
CA GLY A 352 12.96 -31.99 5.91
C GLY A 352 12.29 -32.91 4.91
N LYS A 353 11.55 -32.36 3.93
CA LYS A 353 10.82 -33.14 2.92
C LYS A 353 11.55 -33.12 1.56
N GLY A 354 12.86 -33.43 1.54
CA GLY A 354 13.78 -33.28 0.42
C GLY A 354 13.26 -33.81 -0.91
N LYS A 355 12.83 -35.09 -1.01
CA LYS A 355 12.28 -35.67 -2.26
C LYS A 355 11.09 -34.90 -2.85
N LYS A 356 10.25 -34.30 -1.98
CA LYS A 356 9.13 -33.47 -2.45
C LYS A 356 9.61 -32.10 -2.86
N ALA A 357 10.60 -31.54 -2.15
CA ALA A 357 11.22 -30.28 -2.49
C ALA A 357 11.87 -30.32 -3.87
N GLU A 358 12.66 -31.35 -4.15
CA GLU A 358 13.30 -31.59 -5.44
C GLU A 358 12.27 -31.60 -6.59
N LYS A 359 11.22 -32.39 -6.47
CA LYS A 359 10.15 -32.43 -7.48
C LYS A 359 9.51 -31.06 -7.73
N GLN A 360 9.30 -30.24 -6.68
CA GLN A 360 8.70 -28.91 -6.86
C GLN A 360 9.69 -27.90 -7.43
N ALA A 361 10.97 -28.00 -7.10
CA ALA A 361 12.05 -27.20 -7.67
C ALA A 361 12.20 -27.47 -9.17
N GLU A 362 12.19 -28.74 -9.59
CA GLU A 362 12.19 -29.13 -11.02
C GLU A 362 10.97 -28.56 -11.76
N GLN A 363 9.78 -28.64 -11.17
CA GLN A 363 8.57 -28.05 -11.76
C GLN A 363 8.66 -26.51 -11.86
N ALA A 364 9.26 -25.84 -10.88
CA ALA A 364 9.52 -24.39 -10.94
C ALA A 364 10.48 -24.07 -12.09
N MET A 365 11.56 -24.86 -12.27
CA MET A 365 12.49 -24.71 -13.39
C MET A 365 11.77 -24.79 -14.73
N GLN A 366 10.84 -25.74 -14.90
CA GLN A 366 10.05 -25.91 -16.15
C GLN A 366 9.13 -24.72 -16.45
N LYS A 367 8.85 -23.85 -15.47
CA LYS A 367 8.03 -22.64 -15.65
C LYS A 367 8.81 -21.42 -16.12
N LEU A 368 10.15 -21.51 -16.14
CA LEU A 368 10.98 -20.44 -16.67
C LEU A 368 10.96 -20.46 -18.20
N GLY A 369 10.68 -19.31 -18.80
CA GLY A 369 10.76 -19.11 -20.25
C GLY A 369 12.18 -18.76 -20.70
N GLU A 370 12.42 -18.81 -22.02
CA GLU A 370 13.74 -18.51 -22.62
C GLU A 370 14.26 -17.09 -22.32
N ASN A 371 13.39 -16.13 -22.00
CA ASN A 371 13.72 -14.73 -21.71
C ASN A 371 13.63 -14.37 -20.21
N GLU A 372 13.52 -15.36 -19.35
CA GLU A 372 13.43 -15.14 -17.88
C GLU A 372 14.77 -14.72 -17.29
N ASP A 373 14.72 -14.10 -16.12
CA ASP A 373 15.92 -13.67 -15.37
C ASP A 373 16.79 -14.90 -15.03
N PRO A 374 18.05 -14.96 -15.53
CA PRO A 374 18.94 -16.10 -15.25
C PRO A 374 19.16 -16.39 -13.76
N ARG A 375 18.93 -15.38 -12.89
CA ARG A 375 19.01 -15.55 -11.44
C ARG A 375 17.97 -16.53 -10.91
N ARG A 376 16.78 -16.58 -11.50
CA ARG A 376 15.74 -17.54 -11.09
C ARG A 376 16.17 -18.98 -11.31
N ALA A 377 16.77 -19.27 -12.45
CA ALA A 377 17.34 -20.59 -12.73
C ALA A 377 18.49 -20.94 -11.78
N ALA A 378 19.37 -19.96 -11.49
CA ALA A 378 20.47 -20.15 -10.52
C ALA A 378 19.94 -20.48 -9.11
N MET A 379 18.91 -19.79 -8.64
CA MET A 379 18.28 -20.06 -7.33
C MET A 379 17.71 -21.48 -7.24
N VAL A 380 17.08 -21.97 -8.32
CA VAL A 380 16.56 -23.35 -8.35
C VAL A 380 17.70 -24.37 -8.34
N ASN A 381 18.75 -24.16 -9.13
CA ASN A 381 19.91 -25.05 -9.18
C ASN A 381 20.61 -25.12 -7.81
N GLU A 382 20.80 -23.98 -7.15
CA GLU A 382 21.37 -23.93 -5.79
C GLU A 382 20.54 -24.77 -4.80
N LEU A 383 19.22 -24.66 -4.85
CA LEU A 383 18.33 -25.45 -4.00
C LEU A 383 18.45 -26.95 -4.32
N LEU A 384 18.52 -27.33 -5.61
CA LEU A 384 18.67 -28.73 -6.02
C LEU A 384 20.01 -29.32 -5.56
N GLU A 385 21.10 -28.57 -5.68
CA GLU A 385 22.43 -28.97 -5.17
C GLU A 385 22.41 -29.20 -3.65
N GLN A 386 21.78 -28.29 -2.89
CA GLN A 386 21.60 -28.43 -1.43
C GLN A 386 20.77 -29.66 -1.03
N LEU A 387 19.89 -30.14 -1.88
CA LEU A 387 19.04 -31.31 -1.61
C LEU A 387 19.73 -32.65 -1.94
N GLN A 388 20.80 -32.64 -2.73
CA GLN A 388 21.55 -33.83 -3.17
C GLN A 388 22.78 -34.08 -2.32
N GLY A 389 23.29 -33.09 -1.57
CA GLY A 389 24.44 -33.20 -0.64
C GLY A 389 23.99 -33.50 0.77
#